data_19f93511b9cff481bba577bede3e218e
#
_entry.id   19f93511b9cff481bba577bede3e218e
#
_cell.length_a   1.000
_cell.length_b   1.000
_cell.length_c   1.000
_cell.angle_alpha   90.00
_cell.angle_beta   90.00
_cell.angle_gamma   90.00
#
_symmetry.space_group_name_H-M   'P 1'
#
loop_
_entity.id
_entity.type
_entity.pdbx_description
1 polymer ?
#
loop_
_entity_poly.entity_id
_entity_poly.type
_entity_poly.pdbx_seq_one_letter_code
_entity_poly.pdbx_strand_id
1 'polypeptide(L)'
;MRRFLTVLILLAAWSAPALAEHQTGKVDALAARLGSFSPEERKLLTPYLAQGPVVLTEFQNRQTDLPAVIYAARIHAPAKTVAGVIGKPADYPRFMGALTSVDVQAVHDQMMAFDWTWGVTLFSLTGHNVLTTYPGDSTRGYRFDIRTTGGDLGIGRIMWRVYPEGPHKSVVVFSSRLDMRDANYITRQLASEGNAVNRTINVAVAMVTLLEVKTEAERRAGTHIDGIFALKPLVRPRVDMKALRGLLRRGDLVLLDLDGDRLQSVAVVGRSGTSVGRVRRVMLDPEEFSKSLLHGTCAEVTERTEEGLKFAWEIPIPLLHVGGEMILRPSPTVIAVDGISGTLSKGQWRFDTYRYPGGEAGVIGWATFDPSDSPKLIRKLIAGNTHFAHGFVAATQLAVMRSIRTRVHLVGR
;
A
#
# COMPACT_ATOMS: atom_id res chain seq x y z
N MET A 1 -41.23 28.03 -15.67
CA MET A 1 -39.96 27.29 -15.56
C MET A 1 -38.80 28.08 -14.92
N ARG A 2 -38.63 29.40 -15.10
CA ARG A 2 -37.52 30.17 -14.50
C ARG A 2 -37.53 30.28 -12.96
N ARG A 3 -38.70 30.26 -12.30
CA ARG A 3 -38.79 30.37 -10.82
C ARG A 3 -38.45 29.07 -10.07
N PHE A 4 -38.53 27.90 -10.71
CA PHE A 4 -38.14 26.61 -10.11
C PHE A 4 -36.63 26.43 -10.06
N LEU A 5 -35.90 26.99 -11.02
CA LEU A 5 -34.42 26.88 -11.06
C LEU A 5 -33.75 27.70 -9.93
N THR A 6 -34.34 28.86 -9.57
CA THR A 6 -33.79 29.73 -8.52
C THR A 6 -33.94 29.12 -7.12
N VAL A 7 -35.01 28.35 -6.88
CA VAL A 7 -35.19 27.65 -5.58
C VAL A 7 -34.26 26.47 -5.43
N LEU A 8 -33.93 25.75 -6.51
CA LEU A 8 -32.95 24.64 -6.48
C LEU A 8 -31.52 25.13 -6.21
N ILE A 9 -31.13 26.30 -6.75
CA ILE A 9 -29.82 26.91 -6.54
C ILE A 9 -29.67 27.41 -5.08
N LEU A 10 -30.74 27.96 -4.49
CA LEU A 10 -30.76 28.41 -3.11
C LEU A 10 -30.71 27.24 -2.10
N LEU A 11 -31.38 26.12 -2.40
CA LEU A 11 -31.28 24.91 -1.56
C LEU A 11 -29.92 24.22 -1.64
N ALA A 12 -29.26 24.26 -2.80
CA ALA A 12 -27.89 23.74 -2.94
C ALA A 12 -26.85 24.61 -2.21
N ALA A 13 -27.05 25.92 -2.15
CA ALA A 13 -26.16 26.84 -1.45
C ALA A 13 -26.26 26.74 0.09
N TRP A 14 -27.41 26.31 0.64
CA TRP A 14 -27.61 26.15 2.08
C TRP A 14 -27.15 24.80 2.62
N SER A 15 -27.03 23.79 1.75
CA SER A 15 -26.55 22.48 2.17
C SER A 15 -25.00 22.35 2.18
N ALA A 16 -24.30 23.24 1.47
CA ALA A 16 -22.83 23.16 1.35
C ALA A 16 -22.09 23.35 2.69
N PRO A 17 -22.40 24.33 3.58
CA PRO A 17 -21.67 24.48 4.84
C PRO A 17 -21.94 23.32 5.82
N ALA A 18 -23.17 22.83 5.91
CA ALA A 18 -23.51 21.71 6.80
C ALA A 18 -22.85 20.39 6.38
N LEU A 19 -22.73 20.12 5.08
CA LEU A 19 -22.01 18.96 4.56
C LEU A 19 -20.49 19.05 4.81
N ALA A 20 -19.91 20.24 4.63
CA ALA A 20 -18.50 20.48 4.89
C ALA A 20 -18.16 20.32 6.39
N GLU A 21 -19.00 20.83 7.29
CA GLU A 21 -18.82 20.68 8.73
C GLU A 21 -18.97 19.22 9.20
N HIS A 22 -19.93 18.47 8.65
CA HIS A 22 -20.11 17.06 8.94
C HIS A 22 -18.92 16.21 8.43
N GLN A 23 -18.37 16.53 7.26
CA GLN A 23 -17.18 15.86 6.72
C GLN A 23 -15.93 16.17 7.56
N THR A 24 -15.78 17.40 8.03
CA THR A 24 -14.66 17.79 8.90
C THR A 24 -14.65 16.97 10.19
N GLY A 25 -15.79 16.81 10.85
CA GLY A 25 -15.91 15.98 12.04
C GLY A 25 -15.54 14.49 11.81
N LYS A 26 -15.93 13.91 10.67
CA LYS A 26 -15.51 12.55 10.28
C LYS A 26 -14.00 12.46 10.07
N VAL A 27 -13.40 13.43 9.40
CA VAL A 27 -11.93 13.47 9.17
C VAL A 27 -11.16 13.58 10.48
N ASP A 28 -11.62 14.40 11.42
CA ASP A 28 -10.97 14.54 12.72
C ASP A 28 -11.10 13.30 13.59
N ALA A 29 -12.21 12.58 13.51
CA ALA A 29 -12.36 11.26 14.14
C ALA A 29 -11.40 10.20 13.56
N LEU A 30 -11.10 10.26 12.27
CA LEU A 30 -10.07 9.40 11.64
C LEU A 30 -8.66 9.73 12.16
N ALA A 31 -8.39 11.01 12.44
CA ALA A 31 -7.08 11.47 12.90
C ALA A 31 -6.69 10.91 14.27
N ALA A 32 -7.63 10.82 15.19
CA ALA A 32 -7.41 10.30 16.53
C ALA A 32 -6.91 8.84 16.54
N ARG A 33 -6.96 8.16 15.39
CA ARG A 33 -6.61 6.74 15.23
C ARG A 33 -5.42 6.50 14.30
N LEU A 34 -4.74 7.54 13.81
CA LEU A 34 -3.53 7.38 13.02
C LEU A 34 -2.39 6.88 13.89
N GLY A 35 -1.92 5.68 13.60
CA GLY A 35 -0.75 5.08 14.23
C GLY A 35 0.55 5.66 13.72
N SER A 36 1.62 5.44 14.48
CA SER A 36 3.00 5.71 14.09
C SER A 36 3.89 4.57 14.63
N PHE A 37 5.14 4.54 14.21
CA PHE A 37 6.13 3.69 14.85
C PHE A 37 6.73 4.39 16.08
N SER A 38 6.80 3.69 17.21
CA SER A 38 7.52 4.17 18.40
C SER A 38 9.04 4.27 18.12
N PRO A 39 9.81 4.97 18.96
CA PRO A 39 11.28 5.00 18.83
C PRO A 39 11.89 3.59 18.82
N GLU A 40 11.40 2.69 19.68
CA GLU A 40 11.86 1.30 19.81
C GLU A 40 11.50 0.49 18.55
N GLU A 41 10.28 0.67 18.03
CA GLU A 41 9.86 0.04 16.77
C GLU A 41 10.69 0.54 15.59
N ARG A 42 11.00 1.83 15.49
CA ARG A 42 11.88 2.36 14.45
C ARG A 42 13.29 1.78 14.55
N LYS A 43 13.85 1.64 15.76
CA LYS A 43 15.14 1.00 15.99
C LYS A 43 15.10 -0.47 15.54
N LEU A 44 14.04 -1.20 15.87
CA LEU A 44 13.82 -2.58 15.45
C LEU A 44 13.75 -2.70 13.91
N LEU A 45 13.16 -1.72 13.23
CA LEU A 45 13.01 -1.71 11.78
C LEU A 45 14.27 -1.26 11.03
N THR A 46 15.30 -0.74 11.70
CA THR A 46 16.53 -0.22 11.09
C THR A 46 17.19 -1.17 10.07
N PRO A 47 17.36 -2.48 10.33
CA PRO A 47 17.97 -3.40 9.36
C PRO A 47 17.12 -3.59 8.10
N TYR A 48 15.80 -3.52 8.22
CA TYR A 48 14.88 -3.63 7.08
C TYR A 48 14.85 -2.32 6.27
N LEU A 49 14.87 -1.17 6.94
CA LEU A 49 14.93 0.15 6.31
C LEU A 49 16.22 0.38 5.53
N ALA A 50 17.26 -0.41 5.77
CA ALA A 50 18.48 -0.39 4.98
C ALA A 50 18.31 -1.06 3.60
N GLN A 51 17.32 -1.91 3.45
CA GLN A 51 17.01 -2.62 2.20
C GLN A 51 15.93 -1.88 1.39
N GLY A 52 14.98 -1.23 2.06
CA GLY A 52 13.90 -0.52 1.42
C GLY A 52 12.81 -0.06 2.39
N PRO A 53 11.70 0.47 1.90
CA PRO A 53 10.56 0.85 2.72
C PRO A 53 9.94 -0.35 3.45
N VAL A 54 9.42 -0.05 4.64
CA VAL A 54 8.64 -0.99 5.46
C VAL A 54 7.22 -0.47 5.59
N VAL A 55 6.24 -1.34 5.44
CA VAL A 55 4.83 -1.00 5.58
C VAL A 55 4.20 -1.86 6.69
N LEU A 56 3.53 -1.24 7.63
CA LEU A 56 2.66 -1.90 8.58
C LEU A 56 1.20 -1.61 8.20
N THR A 57 0.44 -2.67 7.92
CA THR A 57 -0.99 -2.55 7.71
C THR A 57 -1.70 -3.05 8.97
N GLU A 58 -2.19 -2.11 9.78
CA GLU A 58 -2.80 -2.44 11.07
C GLU A 58 -4.07 -3.28 10.92
N PHE A 59 -4.29 -4.17 11.88
CA PHE A 59 -5.56 -4.91 11.97
C PHE A 59 -6.67 -3.95 12.38
N GLN A 60 -7.86 -4.23 11.88
CA GLN A 60 -9.06 -3.54 12.34
C GLN A 60 -9.49 -4.10 13.68
N ASN A 61 -9.77 -3.22 14.63
CA ASN A 61 -10.36 -3.62 15.89
C ASN A 61 -11.87 -3.83 15.79
N ARG A 62 -12.51 -3.16 14.82
CA ARG A 62 -13.96 -3.29 14.53
C ARG A 62 -14.17 -3.40 13.02
N GLN A 63 -15.24 -4.05 12.59
CA GLN A 63 -15.57 -4.18 11.15
C GLN A 63 -15.75 -2.83 10.44
N THR A 64 -16.14 -1.80 11.18
CA THR A 64 -16.35 -0.44 10.65
C THR A 64 -15.06 0.39 10.61
N ASP A 65 -13.98 -0.06 11.25
CA ASP A 65 -12.74 0.69 11.30
C ASP A 65 -11.96 0.49 9.99
N LEU A 66 -11.52 1.59 9.38
CA LEU A 66 -10.55 1.52 8.30
C LEU A 66 -9.17 1.27 8.88
N PRO A 67 -8.40 0.31 8.37
CA PRO A 67 -7.05 0.08 8.84
C PRO A 67 -6.17 1.27 8.52
N ALA A 68 -5.35 1.69 9.45
CA ALA A 68 -4.25 2.58 9.17
C ALA A 68 -3.15 1.83 8.43
N VAL A 69 -2.53 2.50 7.49
CA VAL A 69 -1.32 2.04 6.82
C VAL A 69 -0.19 2.96 7.26
N ILE A 70 0.88 2.40 7.80
CA ILE A 70 2.03 3.12 8.31
C ILE A 70 3.24 2.67 7.51
N TYR A 71 3.91 3.63 6.89
CA TYR A 71 5.14 3.42 6.14
C TYR A 71 6.32 3.97 6.91
N ALA A 72 7.46 3.34 6.77
CA ALA A 72 8.73 3.94 7.11
C ALA A 72 9.71 3.75 5.94
N ALA A 73 10.47 4.78 5.64
CA ALA A 73 11.53 4.72 4.64
C ALA A 73 12.75 5.50 5.13
N ARG A 74 13.94 4.96 4.86
CA ARG A 74 15.19 5.74 4.97
C ARG A 74 15.39 6.51 3.68
N ILE A 75 15.69 7.79 3.82
CA ILE A 75 15.97 8.71 2.72
C ILE A 75 17.38 9.23 2.89
N HIS A 76 18.19 9.12 1.84
CA HIS A 76 19.56 9.60 1.82
C HIS A 76 19.62 11.11 1.50
N ALA A 77 18.88 11.88 2.30
CA ALA A 77 18.83 13.33 2.23
C ALA A 77 18.66 13.92 3.64
N PRO A 78 19.16 15.15 3.87
CA PRO A 78 18.93 15.89 5.12
C PRO A 78 17.43 16.03 5.41
N ALA A 79 17.04 15.95 6.68
CA ALA A 79 15.63 16.07 7.07
C ALA A 79 14.98 17.38 6.59
N LYS A 80 15.73 18.48 6.53
CA LYS A 80 15.29 19.77 5.99
C LYS A 80 14.94 19.67 4.48
N THR A 81 15.74 18.94 3.69
CA THR A 81 15.48 18.73 2.27
C THR A 81 14.18 17.94 2.07
N VAL A 82 14.00 16.85 2.82
CA VAL A 82 12.78 16.04 2.78
C VAL A 82 11.56 16.87 3.20
N ALA A 83 11.67 17.65 4.28
CA ALA A 83 10.62 18.54 4.73
C ALA A 83 10.26 19.59 3.66
N GLY A 84 11.26 20.13 2.96
CA GLY A 84 11.07 21.06 1.84
C GLY A 84 10.36 20.45 0.62
N VAL A 85 10.48 19.13 0.40
CA VAL A 85 9.71 18.41 -0.62
C VAL A 85 8.26 18.24 -0.18
N ILE A 86 8.03 17.76 1.05
CA ILE A 86 6.68 17.50 1.58
C ILE A 86 5.87 18.81 1.76
N GLY A 87 6.52 19.88 2.21
CA GLY A 87 5.85 21.13 2.56
C GLY A 87 5.51 22.03 1.37
N LYS A 88 5.77 21.61 0.11
CA LYS A 88 5.52 22.41 -1.10
C LYS A 88 4.63 21.69 -2.12
N PRO A 89 3.32 21.56 -1.85
CA PRO A 89 2.41 20.87 -2.77
C PRO A 89 2.41 21.41 -4.19
N ALA A 90 2.62 22.69 -4.41
CA ALA A 90 2.71 23.30 -5.74
C ALA A 90 3.84 22.70 -6.61
N ASP A 91 4.87 22.10 -5.99
CA ASP A 91 5.97 21.45 -6.71
C ASP A 91 5.66 19.97 -7.08
N TYR A 92 4.63 19.35 -6.47
CA TYR A 92 4.32 17.93 -6.65
C TYR A 92 4.16 17.49 -8.11
N PRO A 93 3.46 18.23 -9.00
CA PRO A 93 3.33 17.83 -10.41
C PRO A 93 4.67 17.71 -11.16
N ARG A 94 5.74 18.30 -10.64
CA ARG A 94 7.08 18.24 -11.27
C ARG A 94 7.78 16.92 -11.08
N PHE A 95 7.43 16.15 -10.02
CA PHE A 95 8.10 14.90 -9.69
C PHE A 95 7.15 13.74 -9.42
N MET A 96 5.87 13.99 -9.13
CA MET A 96 4.84 12.95 -9.01
C MET A 96 4.18 12.77 -10.37
N GLY A 97 4.70 11.84 -11.19
CA GLY A 97 4.31 11.72 -12.60
C GLY A 97 2.83 11.46 -12.87
N ALA A 98 2.09 10.93 -11.89
CA ALA A 98 0.65 10.75 -12.00
C ALA A 98 -0.15 11.99 -11.58
N LEU A 99 0.44 12.95 -10.88
CA LEU A 99 -0.21 14.18 -10.42
C LEU A 99 -0.07 15.25 -11.51
N THR A 100 -1.15 15.53 -12.21
CA THR A 100 -1.13 16.43 -13.39
C THR A 100 -1.25 17.91 -13.00
N SER A 101 -1.89 18.21 -11.89
CA SER A 101 -1.97 19.58 -11.38
C SER A 101 -2.14 19.63 -9.86
N VAL A 102 -1.63 20.71 -9.30
CA VAL A 102 -1.95 21.14 -7.92
C VAL A 102 -2.22 22.64 -7.99
N ASP A 103 -3.38 23.04 -7.49
CA ASP A 103 -3.81 24.42 -7.42
C ASP A 103 -3.96 24.85 -5.96
N VAL A 104 -3.08 25.76 -5.51
CA VAL A 104 -3.08 26.26 -4.13
C VAL A 104 -4.15 27.34 -4.01
N GLN A 105 -5.21 27.04 -3.26
CA GLN A 105 -6.38 27.88 -3.08
C GLN A 105 -6.16 28.95 -2.00
N ALA A 106 -5.54 28.56 -0.88
CA ALA A 106 -5.31 29.46 0.24
C ALA A 106 -4.08 29.06 1.03
N VAL A 107 -3.39 30.08 1.54
CA VAL A 107 -2.30 29.92 2.51
C VAL A 107 -2.61 30.84 3.69
N HIS A 108 -2.69 30.24 4.89
CA HIS A 108 -2.92 30.98 6.12
C HIS A 108 -2.06 30.40 7.24
N ASP A 109 -1.13 31.19 7.77
CA ASP A 109 -0.14 30.78 8.76
C ASP A 109 0.59 29.47 8.39
N GLN A 110 0.30 28.39 9.12
CA GLN A 110 0.89 27.06 8.92
C GLN A 110 -0.01 26.14 8.10
N MET A 111 -1.12 26.63 7.55
CA MET A 111 -2.07 25.85 6.77
C MET A 111 -2.07 26.27 5.31
N MET A 112 -2.19 25.29 4.44
CA MET A 112 -2.28 25.46 2.99
C MET A 112 -3.41 24.57 2.46
N ALA A 113 -4.42 25.18 1.86
CA ALA A 113 -5.48 24.46 1.14
C ALA A 113 -5.10 24.35 -0.34
N PHE A 114 -5.27 23.19 -0.91
CA PHE A 114 -4.98 22.95 -2.34
C PHE A 114 -5.87 21.86 -2.93
N ASP A 115 -6.19 22.06 -4.19
CA ASP A 115 -6.81 21.07 -5.05
C ASP A 115 -5.75 20.31 -5.83
N TRP A 116 -6.02 19.05 -6.11
CA TRP A 116 -5.11 18.22 -6.90
C TRP A 116 -5.89 17.41 -7.94
N THR A 117 -5.22 17.16 -9.06
CA THR A 117 -5.70 16.27 -10.12
C THR A 117 -4.67 15.20 -10.41
N TRP A 118 -5.09 13.95 -10.31
CA TRP A 118 -4.29 12.79 -10.66
C TRP A 118 -4.80 12.19 -11.96
N GLY A 119 -3.95 12.20 -13.00
CA GLY A 119 -4.26 11.60 -14.31
C GLY A 119 -3.97 10.10 -14.28
N VAL A 120 -5.01 9.29 -14.43
CA VAL A 120 -4.89 7.86 -14.72
C VAL A 120 -5.26 7.68 -16.18
N THR A 121 -4.60 6.78 -16.89
CA THR A 121 -4.64 6.61 -18.36
C THR A 121 -6.03 6.73 -19.02
N LEU A 122 -7.11 6.46 -18.28
CA LEU A 122 -8.49 6.46 -18.79
C LEU A 122 -9.41 7.48 -18.08
N PHE A 123 -9.00 8.04 -16.95
CA PHE A 123 -9.79 8.99 -16.16
C PHE A 123 -8.90 9.84 -15.28
N SER A 124 -9.43 10.92 -14.77
CA SER A 124 -8.77 11.76 -13.77
C SER A 124 -9.43 11.57 -12.42
N LEU A 125 -8.62 11.59 -11.35
CA LEU A 125 -9.07 11.67 -9.98
C LEU A 125 -8.75 13.06 -9.45
N THR A 126 -9.69 13.65 -8.73
CA THR A 126 -9.54 14.97 -8.12
C THR A 126 -9.73 14.89 -6.61
N GLY A 127 -9.19 15.86 -5.89
CA GLY A 127 -9.41 15.94 -4.47
C GLY A 127 -9.00 17.28 -3.87
N HIS A 128 -9.47 17.50 -2.66
CA HIS A 128 -9.20 18.70 -1.90
C HIS A 128 -8.48 18.34 -0.60
N ASN A 129 -7.33 18.98 -0.36
CA ASN A 129 -6.48 18.74 0.79
C ASN A 129 -6.21 20.04 1.58
N VAL A 130 -6.07 19.92 2.89
CA VAL A 130 -5.54 20.96 3.76
C VAL A 130 -4.28 20.43 4.43
N LEU A 131 -3.13 20.96 4.06
CA LEU A 131 -1.83 20.69 4.69
C LEU A 131 -1.64 21.61 5.88
N THR A 132 -1.30 21.04 7.04
CA THR A 132 -0.83 21.77 8.21
C THR A 132 0.65 21.47 8.45
N THR A 133 1.48 22.48 8.49
CA THR A 133 2.92 22.38 8.79
C THR A 133 3.14 22.73 10.25
N TYR A 134 3.78 21.86 11.01
CA TYR A 134 4.13 22.12 12.40
C TYR A 134 5.57 22.64 12.52
N PRO A 135 5.86 23.52 13.51
CA PRO A 135 7.22 23.97 13.75
C PRO A 135 8.17 22.80 13.98
N GLY A 136 9.29 22.81 13.27
CA GLY A 136 10.32 21.77 13.35
C GLY A 136 11.68 22.30 12.93
N ASP A 137 12.71 21.51 13.19
CA ASP A 137 14.09 21.85 12.83
C ASP A 137 14.90 20.59 12.47
N SER A 138 16.15 20.79 12.06
CA SER A 138 17.05 19.69 11.66
C SER A 138 17.45 18.76 12.82
N THR A 139 17.16 19.10 14.07
CA THR A 139 17.48 18.28 15.25
C THR A 139 16.28 17.49 15.74
N ARG A 140 15.12 18.17 15.86
CA ARG A 140 13.87 17.55 16.35
C ARG A 140 13.09 16.87 15.24
N GLY A 141 13.36 17.23 13.97
CA GLY A 141 12.64 16.77 12.81
C GLY A 141 11.43 17.64 12.48
N TYR A 142 10.61 17.15 11.53
CA TYR A 142 9.49 17.90 10.97
C TYR A 142 8.22 17.05 11.00
N ARG A 143 7.08 17.73 11.10
CA ARG A 143 5.75 17.10 11.05
C ARG A 143 4.83 17.88 10.11
N PHE A 144 4.06 17.11 9.32
CA PHE A 144 3.00 17.61 8.47
C PHE A 144 1.76 16.73 8.63
N ASP A 145 0.61 17.37 8.73
CA ASP A 145 -0.68 16.68 8.72
C ASP A 145 -1.46 17.16 7.47
N ILE A 146 -2.04 16.23 6.72
CA ILE A 146 -2.89 16.54 5.59
C ILE A 146 -4.29 15.99 5.88
N ARG A 147 -5.29 16.82 5.74
CA ARG A 147 -6.71 16.43 5.74
C ARG A 147 -7.21 16.42 4.31
N THR A 148 -7.68 15.26 3.84
CA THR A 148 -8.44 15.14 2.59
C THR A 148 -9.89 15.32 2.95
N THR A 149 -10.51 16.42 2.48
CA THR A 149 -11.85 16.83 2.88
C THR A 149 -12.91 16.45 1.86
N GLY A 150 -12.51 15.96 0.68
CA GLY A 150 -13.39 15.50 -0.37
C GLY A 150 -12.66 15.15 -1.65
N GLY A 151 -13.41 14.68 -2.64
CA GLY A 151 -12.93 14.30 -3.95
C GLY A 151 -13.11 12.83 -4.27
N ASP A 152 -12.51 12.40 -5.36
CA ASP A 152 -12.70 11.06 -5.93
C ASP A 152 -12.16 9.91 -5.08
N LEU A 153 -11.24 10.19 -4.15
CA LEU A 153 -10.71 9.23 -3.20
C LEU A 153 -11.40 9.28 -1.82
N GLY A 154 -12.47 10.10 -1.69
CA GLY A 154 -13.21 10.25 -0.43
C GLY A 154 -12.54 11.20 0.54
N ILE A 155 -12.67 10.92 1.84
CA ILE A 155 -12.12 11.74 2.92
C ILE A 155 -11.02 10.98 3.65
N GLY A 156 -10.10 11.72 4.29
CA GLY A 156 -9.03 11.03 5.02
C GLY A 156 -8.05 11.92 5.75
N ARG A 157 -7.10 11.25 6.33
CA ARG A 157 -5.99 11.88 7.02
C ARG A 157 -4.68 11.22 6.65
N ILE A 158 -3.69 12.06 6.43
CA ILE A 158 -2.31 11.66 6.15
C ILE A 158 -1.41 12.41 7.14
N MET A 159 -0.41 11.74 7.68
CA MET A 159 0.57 12.33 8.57
C MET A 159 1.97 11.96 8.11
N TRP A 160 2.82 12.97 8.00
CA TRP A 160 4.24 12.82 7.74
C TRP A 160 5.06 13.20 8.98
N ARG A 161 6.04 12.39 9.30
CA ARG A 161 7.06 12.69 10.31
C ARG A 161 8.43 12.42 9.70
N VAL A 162 9.29 13.41 9.74
CA VAL A 162 10.67 13.33 9.24
C VAL A 162 11.61 13.36 10.43
N TYR A 163 12.31 12.27 10.67
CA TYR A 163 13.27 12.16 11.76
C TYR A 163 14.69 12.26 11.20
N PRO A 164 15.53 13.18 11.70
CA PRO A 164 16.93 13.24 11.28
C PRO A 164 17.68 11.98 11.73
N GLU A 165 18.49 11.40 10.85
CA GLU A 165 19.41 10.29 11.11
C GLU A 165 20.85 10.71 10.76
N GLY A 166 21.25 11.88 11.25
CA GLY A 166 22.50 12.55 10.92
C GLY A 166 22.35 13.62 9.83
N PRO A 167 23.48 14.20 9.36
CA PRO A 167 23.45 15.36 8.46
C PRO A 167 22.96 15.04 7.04
N HIS A 168 23.09 13.79 6.59
CA HIS A 168 22.84 13.39 5.20
C HIS A 168 21.74 12.34 5.07
N LYS A 169 21.09 11.97 6.17
CA LYS A 169 20.07 10.91 6.19
C LYS A 169 18.91 11.28 7.07
N SER A 170 17.73 10.77 6.71
CA SER A 170 16.53 10.86 7.53
C SER A 170 15.70 9.60 7.42
N VAL A 171 14.86 9.36 8.43
CA VAL A 171 13.80 8.37 8.39
C VAL A 171 12.48 9.10 8.31
N VAL A 172 11.69 8.78 7.30
CA VAL A 172 10.33 9.28 7.16
C VAL A 172 9.36 8.22 7.63
N VAL A 173 8.41 8.64 8.46
CA VAL A 173 7.22 7.85 8.79
C VAL A 173 6.02 8.55 8.17
N PHE A 174 5.33 7.84 7.30
CA PHE A 174 4.12 8.26 6.62
C PHE A 174 2.96 7.38 7.07
N SER A 175 1.90 7.98 7.57
CA SER A 175 0.70 7.25 7.99
C SER A 175 -0.50 7.77 7.23
N SER A 176 -1.32 6.88 6.70
CA SER A 176 -2.53 7.26 5.99
C SER A 176 -3.74 6.43 6.42
N ARG A 177 -4.88 7.10 6.41
CA ARG A 177 -6.20 6.48 6.56
C ARG A 177 -7.16 7.23 5.66
N LEU A 178 -7.66 6.56 4.63
CA LEU A 178 -8.63 7.09 3.69
C LEU A 178 -9.94 6.34 3.82
N ASP A 179 -11.05 7.07 3.82
CA ASP A 179 -12.40 6.53 3.75
C ASP A 179 -12.96 6.73 2.34
N MET A 180 -12.96 5.68 1.54
CA MET A 180 -13.41 5.70 0.16
C MET A 180 -14.89 5.43 0.00
N ARG A 181 -15.65 5.27 1.09
CA ARG A 181 -17.11 5.00 1.01
C ARG A 181 -17.88 6.18 0.40
N ASP A 182 -17.36 7.39 0.60
CA ASP A 182 -17.91 8.62 0.04
C ASP A 182 -17.18 9.06 -1.26
N ALA A 183 -16.35 8.19 -1.83
CA ALA A 183 -15.61 8.42 -3.08
C ALA A 183 -16.54 8.42 -4.30
N ASN A 184 -16.01 8.74 -5.49
CA ASN A 184 -16.77 8.66 -6.73
C ASN A 184 -17.26 7.23 -7.04
N TYR A 185 -18.18 7.11 -8.00
CA TYR A 185 -18.82 5.83 -8.35
C TYR A 185 -17.80 4.72 -8.68
N ILE A 186 -16.76 5.02 -9.46
CA ILE A 186 -15.75 4.03 -9.88
C ILE A 186 -14.97 3.55 -8.68
N THR A 187 -14.48 4.47 -7.85
CA THR A 187 -13.74 4.15 -6.62
C THR A 187 -14.61 3.39 -5.62
N ARG A 188 -15.90 3.76 -5.50
CA ARG A 188 -16.87 3.03 -4.66
C ARG A 188 -17.15 1.63 -5.16
N GLN A 189 -17.27 1.40 -6.47
CA GLN A 189 -17.45 0.06 -7.04
C GLN A 189 -16.23 -0.82 -6.74
N LEU A 190 -15.02 -0.32 -6.94
CA LEU A 190 -13.80 -1.01 -6.55
C LEU A 190 -13.75 -1.26 -5.04
N ALA A 191 -14.23 -0.31 -4.24
CA ALA A 191 -14.29 -0.41 -2.78
C ALA A 191 -15.39 -1.35 -2.27
N SER A 192 -16.51 -1.50 -2.98
CA SER A 192 -17.62 -2.37 -2.61
C SER A 192 -17.30 -3.86 -2.74
N GLU A 193 -16.29 -4.22 -3.53
CA GLU A 193 -15.73 -5.57 -3.63
C GLU A 193 -15.13 -6.07 -2.29
N GLY A 194 -15.17 -5.25 -1.27
CA GLY A 194 -14.83 -5.58 0.11
C GLY A 194 -13.64 -4.80 0.67
N ASN A 195 -13.49 -4.89 1.99
CA ASN A 195 -12.42 -4.19 2.74
C ASN A 195 -11.00 -4.53 2.26
N ALA A 196 -10.80 -5.65 1.57
CA ALA A 196 -9.50 -6.05 1.05
C ALA A 196 -9.03 -5.16 -0.11
N VAL A 197 -9.93 -4.82 -1.05
CA VAL A 197 -9.62 -3.95 -2.22
C VAL A 197 -9.32 -2.53 -1.77
N ASN A 198 -10.14 -1.97 -0.88
CA ASN A 198 -9.89 -0.65 -0.28
C ASN A 198 -8.49 -0.53 0.34
N ARG A 199 -8.07 -1.56 1.06
CA ARG A 199 -6.75 -1.59 1.69
C ARG A 199 -5.63 -1.65 0.67
N THR A 200 -5.82 -2.44 -0.38
CA THR A 200 -4.85 -2.62 -1.46
C THR A 200 -4.62 -1.31 -2.21
N ILE A 201 -5.69 -0.58 -2.54
CA ILE A 201 -5.60 0.73 -3.19
C ILE A 201 -4.89 1.74 -2.27
N ASN A 202 -5.27 1.81 -0.99
CA ASN A 202 -4.62 2.68 -0.01
C ASN A 202 -3.12 2.39 0.11
N VAL A 203 -2.75 1.11 0.15
CA VAL A 203 -1.34 0.71 0.18
C VAL A 203 -0.63 1.16 -1.09
N ALA A 204 -1.19 0.94 -2.26
CA ALA A 204 -0.55 1.30 -3.52
C ALA A 204 -0.35 2.81 -3.67
N VAL A 205 -1.41 3.61 -3.46
CA VAL A 205 -1.36 5.09 -3.58
C VAL A 205 -0.36 5.70 -2.59
N ALA A 206 -0.44 5.27 -1.34
CA ALA A 206 0.45 5.76 -0.29
C ALA A 206 1.92 5.37 -0.53
N MET A 207 2.18 4.18 -1.09
CA MET A 207 3.52 3.74 -1.48
C MET A 207 4.10 4.62 -2.59
N VAL A 208 3.33 4.86 -3.65
CA VAL A 208 3.75 5.75 -4.75
C VAL A 208 4.11 7.12 -4.19
N THR A 209 3.24 7.72 -3.38
CA THR A 209 3.47 9.04 -2.79
C THR A 209 4.76 9.08 -1.96
N LEU A 210 5.01 8.07 -1.11
CA LEU A 210 6.23 8.00 -0.31
C LEU A 210 7.49 7.88 -1.17
N LEU A 211 7.46 7.00 -2.18
CA LEU A 211 8.62 6.75 -3.05
C LEU A 211 8.93 7.96 -3.94
N GLU A 212 7.92 8.67 -4.43
CA GLU A 212 8.13 9.92 -5.18
C GLU A 212 8.79 10.99 -4.32
N VAL A 213 8.33 11.16 -3.07
CA VAL A 213 8.97 12.09 -2.11
C VAL A 213 10.39 11.66 -1.81
N LYS A 214 10.66 10.36 -1.62
CA LYS A 214 12.00 9.81 -1.41
C LYS A 214 12.91 10.15 -2.59
N THR A 215 12.51 9.76 -3.79
CA THR A 215 13.27 9.99 -5.04
C THR A 215 13.59 11.47 -5.26
N GLU A 216 12.60 12.34 -5.11
CA GLU A 216 12.80 13.79 -5.27
C GLU A 216 13.73 14.37 -4.19
N ALA A 217 13.60 13.95 -2.93
CA ALA A 217 14.47 14.42 -1.87
C ALA A 217 15.94 13.98 -2.08
N GLU A 218 16.14 12.74 -2.50
CA GLU A 218 17.47 12.20 -2.82
C GLU A 218 18.06 12.86 -4.08
N ARG A 219 17.24 13.15 -5.10
CA ARG A 219 17.67 13.92 -6.27
C ARG A 219 18.11 15.34 -5.89
N ARG A 220 17.36 16.05 -5.04
CA ARG A 220 17.76 17.38 -4.54
C ARG A 220 19.03 17.34 -3.68
N ALA A 221 19.28 16.22 -3.02
CA ALA A 221 20.49 16.02 -2.22
C ALA A 221 21.68 15.49 -3.04
N GLY A 222 21.50 15.15 -4.32
CA GLY A 222 22.53 14.54 -5.18
C GLY A 222 22.90 13.11 -4.80
N THR A 223 22.00 12.39 -4.11
CA THR A 223 22.22 11.03 -3.60
C THR A 223 21.32 9.99 -4.26
N HIS A 224 20.47 10.38 -5.19
CA HIS A 224 19.61 9.46 -5.94
C HIS A 224 20.43 8.50 -6.77
N ILE A 225 20.04 7.22 -6.75
CA ILE A 225 20.64 6.14 -7.53
C ILE A 225 19.53 5.50 -8.36
N ASP A 226 19.69 5.58 -9.69
CA ASP A 226 18.87 4.82 -10.61
C ASP A 226 19.21 3.33 -10.48
N GLY A 227 18.23 2.53 -10.10
CA GLY A 227 18.40 1.09 -9.98
C GLY A 227 18.35 0.39 -11.32
N ILE A 228 19.01 -0.76 -11.42
CA ILE A 228 18.92 -1.65 -12.57
C ILE A 228 17.83 -2.67 -12.31
N PHE A 229 16.82 -2.74 -13.19
CA PHE A 229 15.88 -3.82 -13.17
C PHE A 229 16.54 -5.07 -13.73
N ALA A 230 16.88 -6.00 -12.84
CA ALA A 230 17.29 -7.34 -13.20
C ALA A 230 16.57 -8.32 -12.28
N LEU A 231 15.90 -9.33 -12.85
CA LEU A 231 15.35 -10.42 -12.06
C LEU A 231 16.52 -11.18 -11.42
N LYS A 232 16.77 -10.91 -10.14
CA LYS A 232 17.72 -11.66 -9.33
C LYS A 232 17.05 -12.94 -8.79
N PRO A 233 17.82 -14.00 -8.51
CA PRO A 233 17.28 -15.16 -7.81
C PRO A 233 16.54 -14.74 -6.55
N LEU A 234 15.34 -15.25 -6.35
CA LEU A 234 14.50 -14.89 -5.21
C LEU A 234 15.08 -15.49 -3.92
N VAL A 235 15.67 -14.64 -3.10
CA VAL A 235 16.31 -15.03 -1.84
C VAL A 235 15.35 -14.86 -0.67
N ARG A 236 15.38 -15.81 0.28
CA ARG A 236 14.60 -15.72 1.51
C ARG A 236 15.01 -14.50 2.33
N PRO A 237 14.10 -13.60 2.69
CA PRO A 237 14.43 -12.42 3.50
C PRO A 237 14.87 -12.85 4.91
N ARG A 238 15.83 -12.12 5.47
CA ARG A 238 16.26 -12.31 6.86
C ARG A 238 15.29 -11.59 7.79
N VAL A 239 14.34 -12.33 8.35
CA VAL A 239 13.29 -11.79 9.21
C VAL A 239 13.42 -12.38 10.62
N ASP A 240 13.60 -11.51 11.61
CA ASP A 240 13.55 -11.93 13.01
C ASP A 240 12.09 -11.93 13.50
N MET A 241 11.43 -13.06 13.32
CA MET A 241 10.03 -13.26 13.70
C MET A 241 9.78 -13.06 15.20
N LYS A 242 10.77 -13.35 16.04
CA LYS A 242 10.66 -13.18 17.49
C LYS A 242 10.69 -11.70 17.87
N ALA A 243 11.65 -10.96 17.34
CA ALA A 243 11.79 -9.53 17.59
C ALA A 243 10.58 -8.73 17.03
N LEU A 244 10.08 -9.10 15.85
CA LEU A 244 8.94 -8.44 15.22
C LEU A 244 7.58 -8.79 15.83
N ARG A 245 7.51 -9.71 16.82
CA ARG A 245 6.24 -10.21 17.37
C ARG A 245 5.30 -9.10 17.85
N GLY A 246 5.83 -8.03 18.43
CA GLY A 246 5.05 -6.86 18.88
C GLY A 246 4.35 -6.15 17.73
N LEU A 247 5.10 -5.84 16.66
CA LEU A 247 4.57 -5.23 15.45
C LEU A 247 3.56 -6.15 14.75
N LEU A 248 3.85 -7.45 14.67
CA LEU A 248 2.97 -8.43 14.04
C LEU A 248 1.66 -8.70 14.82
N ARG A 249 1.56 -8.22 16.07
CA ARG A 249 0.28 -8.16 16.79
C ARG A 249 -0.57 -6.97 16.37
N ARG A 250 0.05 -5.89 15.89
CA ARG A 250 -0.64 -4.71 15.38
C ARG A 250 -1.14 -4.92 13.96
N GLY A 251 -0.40 -5.65 13.11
CA GLY A 251 -0.72 -5.79 11.71
C GLY A 251 0.23 -6.69 10.93
N ASP A 252 0.07 -6.65 9.60
CA ASP A 252 0.99 -7.30 8.67
C ASP A 252 2.09 -6.34 8.26
N LEU A 253 3.33 -6.83 8.21
CA LEU A 253 4.47 -6.08 7.71
C LEU A 253 4.75 -6.45 6.27
N VAL A 254 4.93 -5.43 5.42
CA VAL A 254 5.48 -5.58 4.07
C VAL A 254 6.87 -4.97 4.07
N LEU A 255 7.84 -5.72 3.59
CA LEU A 255 9.24 -5.35 3.50
C LEU A 255 9.62 -5.29 2.03
N LEU A 256 10.08 -4.15 1.55
CA LEU A 256 10.57 -4.00 0.19
C LEU A 256 12.09 -4.13 0.17
N ASP A 257 12.59 -4.83 -0.83
CA ASP A 257 14.01 -4.87 -1.15
C ASP A 257 14.23 -4.09 -2.46
N LEU A 258 14.96 -2.99 -2.37
CA LEU A 258 15.23 -2.10 -3.47
C LEU A 258 16.71 -2.13 -3.86
N ASP A 259 16.99 -2.03 -5.16
CA ASP A 259 18.30 -1.71 -5.71
C ASP A 259 18.18 -0.31 -6.36
N GLY A 260 18.74 0.70 -5.70
CA GLY A 260 18.44 2.08 -6.03
C GLY A 260 16.94 2.40 -5.89
N ASP A 261 16.31 2.77 -6.97
CA ASP A 261 14.86 3.01 -7.05
C ASP A 261 14.06 1.79 -7.58
N ARG A 262 14.71 0.66 -7.86
CA ARG A 262 14.08 -0.52 -8.48
C ARG A 262 13.77 -1.61 -7.46
N LEU A 263 12.53 -2.10 -7.54
CA LEU A 263 12.07 -3.21 -6.71
C LEU A 263 12.72 -4.52 -7.15
N GLN A 264 13.41 -5.20 -6.22
CA GLN A 264 13.99 -6.53 -6.41
C GLN A 264 13.05 -7.62 -5.90
N SER A 265 12.52 -7.44 -4.72
CA SER A 265 11.55 -8.35 -4.12
C SER A 265 10.68 -7.66 -3.07
N VAL A 266 9.54 -8.27 -2.78
CA VAL A 266 8.66 -7.88 -1.68
C VAL A 266 8.46 -9.07 -0.78
N ALA A 267 8.62 -8.87 0.52
CA ALA A 267 8.22 -9.85 1.52
C ALA A 267 7.04 -9.34 2.33
N VAL A 268 6.11 -10.22 2.66
CA VAL A 268 5.05 -9.98 3.62
C VAL A 268 5.21 -10.91 4.80
N VAL A 269 5.10 -10.36 5.99
CA VAL A 269 5.25 -11.08 7.24
C VAL A 269 4.01 -10.87 8.08
N GLY A 270 3.41 -11.95 8.51
CA GLY A 270 2.16 -11.88 9.28
C GLY A 270 1.99 -13.03 10.26
N ARG A 271 0.99 -12.89 11.13
CA ARG A 271 0.53 -13.95 12.03
C ARG A 271 -0.77 -14.54 11.50
N SER A 272 -0.91 -15.84 11.59
CA SER A 272 -2.10 -16.52 11.05
C SER A 272 -3.22 -16.71 12.08
N GLY A 273 -2.93 -16.64 13.38
CA GLY A 273 -3.89 -16.95 14.45
C GLY A 273 -4.17 -18.45 14.62
N THR A 274 -3.44 -19.34 13.93
CA THR A 274 -3.65 -20.78 13.94
C THR A 274 -2.35 -21.56 13.80
N SER A 275 -2.43 -22.91 13.78
CA SER A 275 -1.25 -23.79 13.69
C SER A 275 -0.61 -23.81 12.30
N VAL A 276 0.69 -24.13 12.26
CA VAL A 276 1.47 -24.31 11.03
C VAL A 276 0.82 -25.32 10.08
N GLY A 277 0.36 -26.46 10.60
CA GLY A 277 -0.25 -27.49 9.75
C GLY A 277 -1.52 -27.02 9.04
N ARG A 278 -2.35 -26.20 9.71
CA ARG A 278 -3.55 -25.63 9.09
C ARG A 278 -3.21 -24.59 8.03
N VAL A 279 -2.25 -23.72 8.30
CA VAL A 279 -1.76 -22.73 7.32
C VAL A 279 -1.24 -23.44 6.07
N ARG A 280 -0.36 -24.41 6.24
CA ARG A 280 0.21 -25.16 5.10
C ARG A 280 -0.84 -25.88 4.29
N ARG A 281 -1.87 -26.46 4.93
CA ARG A 281 -2.97 -27.13 4.22
C ARG A 281 -3.68 -26.16 3.26
N VAL A 282 -3.99 -24.95 3.72
CA VAL A 282 -4.63 -23.93 2.87
C VAL A 282 -3.71 -23.49 1.74
N MET A 283 -2.43 -23.29 2.03
CA MET A 283 -1.46 -22.85 1.02
C MET A 283 -1.15 -23.89 -0.04
N LEU A 284 -1.34 -25.18 0.26
CA LEU A 284 -1.13 -26.29 -0.66
C LEU A 284 -2.37 -26.63 -1.50
N ASP A 285 -3.46 -25.89 -1.32
CA ASP A 285 -4.71 -26.06 -2.03
C ASP A 285 -5.09 -24.78 -2.77
N PRO A 286 -4.71 -24.61 -4.06
CA PRO A 286 -4.99 -23.43 -4.84
C PRO A 286 -6.48 -23.13 -4.99
N GLU A 287 -7.32 -24.15 -5.09
CA GLU A 287 -8.77 -24.00 -5.25
C GLU A 287 -9.40 -23.41 -3.97
N GLU A 288 -8.98 -23.90 -2.82
CA GLU A 288 -9.42 -23.36 -1.54
C GLU A 288 -8.84 -21.95 -1.27
N PHE A 289 -7.58 -21.74 -1.61
CA PHE A 289 -6.91 -20.46 -1.43
C PHE A 289 -7.54 -19.34 -2.28
N SER A 290 -7.85 -19.62 -3.55
CA SER A 290 -8.42 -18.65 -4.50
C SER A 290 -9.75 -18.06 -4.02
N LYS A 291 -10.60 -18.85 -3.35
CA LYS A 291 -11.91 -18.43 -2.81
C LYS A 291 -11.86 -17.25 -1.84
N SER A 292 -10.69 -16.92 -1.31
CA SER A 292 -10.49 -15.84 -0.34
C SER A 292 -9.62 -14.70 -0.86
N LEU A 293 -9.17 -14.70 -2.13
CA LEU A 293 -8.38 -13.63 -2.72
C LEU A 293 -9.24 -12.40 -3.01
N LEU A 294 -10.00 -12.44 -4.06
CA LEU A 294 -10.97 -11.42 -4.46
C LEU A 294 -12.27 -12.13 -4.83
N HIS A 295 -13.38 -11.42 -4.78
CA HIS A 295 -14.66 -12.00 -5.19
C HIS A 295 -14.60 -12.49 -6.65
N GLY A 296 -15.04 -13.73 -6.87
CA GLY A 296 -15.01 -14.35 -8.20
C GLY A 296 -13.64 -14.89 -8.62
N THR A 297 -12.56 -14.73 -7.85
CA THR A 297 -11.30 -15.40 -8.15
C THR A 297 -11.48 -16.91 -8.11
N CYS A 298 -11.04 -17.60 -9.14
CA CYS A 298 -11.03 -19.05 -9.20
C CYS A 298 -9.62 -19.58 -9.49
N ALA A 299 -9.36 -20.77 -9.00
CA ALA A 299 -8.24 -21.60 -9.43
C ALA A 299 -8.74 -23.02 -9.63
N GLU A 300 -8.18 -23.70 -10.61
CA GLU A 300 -8.51 -25.08 -10.95
C GLU A 300 -7.23 -25.87 -11.16
N VAL A 301 -7.11 -27.00 -10.48
CA VAL A 301 -5.95 -27.89 -10.65
C VAL A 301 -6.05 -28.58 -12.00
N THR A 302 -5.11 -28.29 -12.90
CA THR A 302 -5.07 -28.83 -14.25
C THR A 302 -4.24 -30.10 -14.34
N GLU A 303 -3.18 -30.24 -13.53
CA GLU A 303 -2.28 -31.37 -13.59
C GLU A 303 -1.58 -31.61 -12.25
N ARG A 304 -1.36 -32.89 -11.90
CA ARG A 304 -0.53 -33.32 -10.76
C ARG A 304 0.65 -34.12 -11.31
N THR A 305 1.86 -33.60 -11.07
CA THR A 305 3.12 -34.22 -11.51
C THR A 305 4.00 -34.54 -10.30
N GLU A 306 5.10 -35.26 -10.54
CA GLU A 306 6.13 -35.46 -9.49
C GLU A 306 6.78 -34.14 -9.07
N GLU A 307 6.88 -33.14 -9.97
CA GLU A 307 7.45 -31.82 -9.68
C GLU A 307 6.52 -30.94 -8.84
N GLY A 308 5.21 -31.17 -8.90
CA GLY A 308 4.23 -30.35 -8.20
C GLY A 308 2.85 -30.38 -8.80
N LEU A 309 2.10 -29.35 -8.53
CA LEU A 309 0.70 -29.19 -8.88
C LEU A 309 0.55 -27.98 -9.79
N LYS A 310 0.16 -28.21 -11.06
CA LYS A 310 -0.19 -27.12 -11.99
C LYS A 310 -1.64 -26.73 -11.79
N PHE A 311 -1.92 -25.45 -11.87
CA PHE A 311 -3.26 -24.90 -11.75
C PHE A 311 -3.43 -23.68 -12.65
N ALA A 312 -4.59 -23.59 -13.28
CA ALA A 312 -5.07 -22.38 -13.92
C ALA A 312 -5.69 -21.46 -12.87
N TRP A 313 -5.59 -20.16 -13.07
CA TRP A 313 -6.18 -19.17 -12.18
C TRP A 313 -6.72 -17.98 -12.97
N GLU A 314 -7.77 -17.34 -12.45
CA GLU A 314 -8.37 -16.16 -13.03
C GLU A 314 -8.90 -15.23 -11.93
N ILE A 315 -8.68 -13.93 -12.12
CA ILE A 315 -9.27 -12.85 -11.31
C ILE A 315 -10.18 -12.05 -12.22
N PRO A 316 -11.50 -12.01 -11.97
CA PRO A 316 -12.45 -11.26 -12.78
C PRO A 316 -12.35 -9.77 -12.46
N ILE A 317 -11.55 -9.04 -13.22
CA ILE A 317 -11.50 -7.58 -13.16
C ILE A 317 -12.27 -7.04 -14.36
N PRO A 318 -13.25 -6.17 -14.18
CA PRO A 318 -13.99 -5.57 -15.28
C PRO A 318 -13.04 -5.00 -16.35
N LEU A 319 -13.26 -5.35 -17.60
CA LEU A 319 -12.46 -4.93 -18.77
C LEU A 319 -11.02 -5.45 -18.83
N LEU A 320 -10.59 -6.28 -17.88
CA LEU A 320 -9.25 -6.84 -17.85
C LEU A 320 -9.31 -8.36 -17.65
N HIS A 321 -8.69 -9.09 -18.55
CA HIS A 321 -8.43 -10.51 -18.33
C HIS A 321 -7.11 -10.64 -17.55
N VAL A 322 -7.21 -11.09 -16.31
CA VAL A 322 -6.07 -11.32 -15.41
C VAL A 322 -6.10 -12.78 -15.00
N GLY A 323 -5.24 -13.58 -15.60
CA GLY A 323 -5.21 -15.01 -15.36
C GLY A 323 -4.02 -15.67 -16.05
N GLY A 324 -3.89 -16.97 -15.85
CA GLY A 324 -2.81 -17.77 -16.40
C GLY A 324 -2.64 -19.11 -15.71
N GLU A 325 -1.48 -19.69 -15.85
CA GLU A 325 -1.11 -20.95 -15.21
C GLU A 325 0.10 -20.79 -14.30
N MET A 326 0.08 -21.52 -13.21
CA MET A 326 1.15 -21.57 -12.21
C MET A 326 1.45 -23.02 -11.83
N ILE A 327 2.65 -23.26 -11.33
CA ILE A 327 3.03 -24.51 -10.71
C ILE A 327 3.35 -24.29 -9.22
N LEU A 328 2.72 -25.07 -8.36
CA LEU A 328 2.98 -25.13 -6.93
C LEU A 328 3.87 -26.32 -6.63
N ARG A 329 5.04 -26.08 -6.04
CA ARG A 329 5.99 -27.12 -5.61
C ARG A 329 6.08 -27.12 -4.08
N PRO A 330 5.54 -28.15 -3.43
CA PRO A 330 5.63 -28.27 -1.98
C PRO A 330 7.01 -28.78 -1.56
N SER A 331 7.53 -28.21 -0.47
CA SER A 331 8.66 -28.79 0.27
C SER A 331 8.37 -28.74 1.78
N PRO A 332 9.13 -29.46 2.61
CA PRO A 332 8.91 -29.41 4.06
C PRO A 332 9.05 -28.01 4.67
N THR A 333 9.93 -27.17 4.12
CA THR A 333 10.24 -25.85 4.65
C THR A 333 9.59 -24.73 3.85
N VAL A 334 9.62 -24.79 2.51
CA VAL A 334 9.17 -23.71 1.62
C VAL A 334 8.15 -24.24 0.64
N ILE A 335 7.06 -23.50 0.45
CA ILE A 335 6.12 -23.71 -0.66
C ILE A 335 6.52 -22.74 -1.75
N ALA A 336 6.86 -23.25 -2.92
CA ALA A 336 7.18 -22.45 -4.10
C ALA A 336 5.98 -22.41 -5.05
N VAL A 337 5.69 -21.23 -5.60
CA VAL A 337 4.72 -21.05 -6.68
C VAL A 337 5.42 -20.23 -7.76
N ASP A 338 5.43 -20.74 -8.98
CA ASP A 338 6.06 -20.09 -10.13
C ASP A 338 5.04 -19.95 -11.26
N GLY A 339 5.04 -18.77 -11.91
CA GLY A 339 4.24 -18.54 -13.10
C GLY A 339 4.73 -19.38 -14.28
N ILE A 340 3.80 -19.89 -15.07
CA ILE A 340 4.07 -20.65 -16.31
C ILE A 340 3.63 -19.85 -17.53
N SER A 341 2.40 -19.35 -17.49
CA SER A 341 1.79 -18.61 -18.60
C SER A 341 0.87 -17.50 -18.11
N GLY A 342 0.47 -16.58 -19.00
CA GLY A 342 -0.49 -15.53 -18.72
C GLY A 342 0.11 -14.32 -17.99
N THR A 343 -0.73 -13.65 -17.23
CA THR A 343 -0.44 -12.29 -16.67
C THR A 343 0.75 -12.25 -15.73
N LEU A 344 1.07 -13.33 -15.05
CA LEU A 344 2.14 -13.43 -14.06
C LEU A 344 3.13 -14.55 -14.41
N SER A 345 3.36 -14.80 -15.69
CA SER A 345 4.21 -15.91 -16.16
C SER A 345 5.65 -15.85 -15.67
N LYS A 346 6.15 -14.65 -15.36
CA LYS A 346 7.51 -14.44 -14.80
C LYS A 346 7.50 -14.23 -13.29
N GLY A 347 6.36 -14.43 -12.64
CA GLY A 347 6.24 -14.28 -11.20
C GLY A 347 6.79 -15.47 -10.43
N GLN A 348 7.38 -15.20 -9.29
CA GLN A 348 7.86 -16.22 -8.36
C GLN A 348 7.39 -15.86 -6.95
N TRP A 349 6.79 -16.81 -6.27
CA TRP A 349 6.34 -16.68 -4.89
C TRP A 349 6.91 -17.81 -4.06
N ARG A 350 7.30 -17.48 -2.84
CA ARG A 350 7.82 -18.43 -1.85
C ARG A 350 7.13 -18.16 -0.53
N PHE A 351 6.80 -19.22 0.18
CA PHE A 351 6.16 -19.11 1.48
C PHE A 351 6.84 -20.04 2.47
N ASP A 352 7.09 -19.52 3.66
CA ASP A 352 7.62 -20.25 4.80
C ASP A 352 6.76 -19.99 6.04
N THR A 353 6.78 -20.91 6.98
CA THR A 353 6.01 -20.83 8.21
C THR A 353 6.95 -20.88 9.42
N TYR A 354 6.71 -20.00 10.36
CA TYR A 354 7.41 -19.95 11.65
C TYR A 354 6.46 -20.37 12.77
N ARG A 355 6.91 -21.24 13.67
CA ARG A 355 6.11 -21.66 14.83
C ARG A 355 6.46 -20.77 16.03
N TYR A 356 5.51 -19.99 16.50
CA TYR A 356 5.65 -19.26 17.77
C TYR A 356 5.49 -20.19 18.97
N PRO A 357 6.06 -19.83 20.14
CA PRO A 357 5.70 -20.44 21.40
C PRO A 357 4.19 -20.33 21.62
N GLY A 358 3.52 -21.45 21.93
CA GLY A 358 2.05 -21.53 22.00
C GLY A 358 1.41 -22.12 20.74
N GLY A 359 2.20 -22.50 19.73
CA GLY A 359 1.73 -23.28 18.57
C GLY A 359 1.16 -22.46 17.42
N GLU A 360 1.01 -21.15 17.56
CA GLU A 360 0.56 -20.26 16.48
C GLU A 360 1.59 -20.17 15.37
N ALA A 361 1.16 -20.08 14.12
CA ALA A 361 2.03 -19.88 12.98
C ALA A 361 2.22 -18.40 12.65
N GLY A 362 3.49 -18.01 12.43
CA GLY A 362 3.85 -16.89 11.59
C GLY A 362 4.00 -17.33 10.14
N VAL A 363 3.75 -16.44 9.21
CA VAL A 363 3.90 -16.67 7.78
C VAL A 363 4.83 -15.63 7.22
N ILE A 364 5.79 -16.06 6.41
CA ILE A 364 6.67 -15.21 5.62
C ILE A 364 6.40 -15.59 4.17
N GLY A 365 5.84 -14.66 3.40
CA GLY A 365 5.70 -14.79 1.95
C GLY A 365 6.63 -13.80 1.28
N TRP A 366 7.39 -14.22 0.26
CA TRP A 366 8.21 -13.30 -0.52
C TRP A 366 8.08 -13.61 -2.00
N ALA A 367 8.17 -12.57 -2.80
CA ALA A 367 7.92 -12.66 -4.22
C ALA A 367 8.77 -11.66 -5.01
N THR A 368 9.02 -12.03 -6.25
CA THR A 368 9.42 -11.13 -7.31
C THR A 368 8.52 -11.34 -8.51
N PHE A 369 8.34 -10.31 -9.31
CA PHE A 369 7.52 -10.43 -10.51
C PHE A 369 7.91 -9.35 -11.53
N ASP A 370 7.95 -9.76 -12.79
CA ASP A 370 8.17 -8.86 -13.91
C ASP A 370 6.80 -8.45 -14.48
N PRO A 371 6.44 -7.16 -14.41
CA PRO A 371 5.16 -6.69 -14.92
C PRO A 371 5.06 -6.65 -16.46
N SER A 372 6.11 -7.02 -17.19
CA SER A 372 6.12 -6.99 -18.66
C SER A 372 5.04 -7.85 -19.29
N ASP A 373 4.62 -8.93 -18.61
CA ASP A 373 3.56 -9.84 -19.09
C ASP A 373 2.16 -9.44 -18.58
N SER A 374 2.05 -8.34 -17.85
CA SER A 374 0.76 -7.83 -17.39
C SER A 374 -0.10 -7.30 -18.54
N PRO A 375 -1.44 -7.24 -18.40
CA PRO A 375 -2.32 -6.62 -19.37
C PRO A 375 -1.87 -5.21 -19.77
N LYS A 376 -2.12 -4.83 -21.03
CA LYS A 376 -1.67 -3.57 -21.64
C LYS A 376 -1.96 -2.34 -20.77
N LEU A 377 -3.10 -2.31 -20.07
CA LEU A 377 -3.46 -1.22 -19.16
C LEU A 377 -2.51 -1.14 -17.97
N ILE A 378 -2.23 -2.27 -17.31
CA ILE A 378 -1.30 -2.34 -16.18
C ILE A 378 0.11 -1.94 -16.62
N ARG A 379 0.57 -2.43 -17.79
CA ARG A 379 1.86 -2.04 -18.36
C ARG A 379 1.97 -0.53 -18.62
N LYS A 380 0.89 0.09 -19.11
CA LYS A 380 0.85 1.56 -19.32
C LYS A 380 0.91 2.32 -17.99
N LEU A 381 0.21 1.87 -16.96
CA LEU A 381 0.27 2.47 -15.62
C LEU A 381 1.69 2.40 -15.04
N ILE A 382 2.34 1.25 -15.17
CA ILE A 382 3.70 1.02 -14.71
C ILE A 382 4.73 1.85 -15.52
N ALA A 383 4.56 1.92 -16.84
CA ALA A 383 5.43 2.72 -17.70
C ALA A 383 5.32 4.22 -17.42
N GLY A 384 4.13 4.68 -16.99
CA GLY A 384 3.91 6.08 -16.60
C GLY A 384 4.48 6.44 -15.22
N ASN A 385 4.69 5.44 -14.36
CA ASN A 385 5.24 5.64 -13.02
C ASN A 385 5.83 4.34 -12.48
N THR A 386 7.15 4.29 -12.35
CA THR A 386 7.90 3.11 -11.87
C THR A 386 7.45 2.68 -10.46
N HIS A 387 7.12 3.65 -9.60
CA HIS A 387 6.70 3.38 -8.22
C HIS A 387 5.31 2.74 -8.13
N PHE A 388 4.50 2.85 -9.19
CA PHE A 388 3.22 2.15 -9.27
C PHE A 388 3.42 0.63 -9.22
N ALA A 389 4.45 0.10 -9.88
CA ALA A 389 4.79 -1.32 -9.80
C ALA A 389 5.10 -1.76 -8.37
N HIS A 390 5.85 -0.94 -7.62
CA HIS A 390 6.18 -1.24 -6.21
C HIS A 390 4.93 -1.33 -5.34
N GLY A 391 4.04 -0.34 -5.46
CA GLY A 391 2.77 -0.31 -4.75
C GLY A 391 1.87 -1.50 -5.11
N PHE A 392 1.79 -1.84 -6.40
CA PHE A 392 0.98 -2.96 -6.90
C PHE A 392 1.49 -4.30 -6.36
N VAL A 393 2.81 -4.56 -6.42
CA VAL A 393 3.38 -5.82 -5.91
C VAL A 393 3.23 -5.93 -4.40
N ALA A 394 3.48 -4.84 -3.65
CA ALA A 394 3.27 -4.81 -2.20
C ALA A 394 1.81 -5.11 -1.81
N ALA A 395 0.87 -4.51 -2.53
CA ALA A 395 -0.55 -4.70 -2.33
C ALA A 395 -0.99 -6.13 -2.65
N THR A 396 -0.48 -6.72 -3.74
CA THR A 396 -0.75 -8.12 -4.11
C THR A 396 -0.25 -9.08 -3.04
N GLN A 397 0.97 -8.91 -2.54
CA GLN A 397 1.51 -9.75 -1.47
C GLN A 397 0.69 -9.65 -0.18
N LEU A 398 0.22 -8.46 0.16
CA LEU A 398 -0.66 -8.25 1.31
C LEU A 398 -2.01 -8.96 1.12
N ALA A 399 -2.59 -8.90 -0.09
CA ALA A 399 -3.82 -9.60 -0.43
C ALA A 399 -3.66 -11.12 -0.26
N VAL A 400 -2.57 -11.68 -0.75
CA VAL A 400 -2.21 -13.10 -0.59
C VAL A 400 -2.14 -13.48 0.90
N MET A 401 -1.42 -12.73 1.72
CA MET A 401 -1.30 -12.99 3.16
C MET A 401 -2.65 -12.97 3.87
N ARG A 402 -3.50 -12.01 3.54
CA ARG A 402 -4.84 -11.89 4.11
C ARG A 402 -5.78 -12.99 3.68
N SER A 403 -5.68 -13.41 2.43
CA SER A 403 -6.42 -14.54 1.90
C SER A 403 -6.09 -15.82 2.68
N ILE A 404 -4.81 -16.11 2.88
CA ILE A 404 -4.37 -17.23 3.72
C ILE A 404 -5.03 -17.16 5.11
N ARG A 405 -4.94 -16.00 5.78
CA ARG A 405 -5.52 -15.82 7.12
C ARG A 405 -7.02 -16.00 7.13
N THR A 406 -7.75 -15.39 6.21
CA THR A 406 -9.21 -15.51 6.10
C THR A 406 -9.61 -16.96 5.90
N ARG A 407 -8.97 -17.65 4.98
CA ARG A 407 -9.33 -19.04 4.65
C ARG A 407 -9.05 -20.00 5.79
N VAL A 408 -7.92 -19.84 6.45
CA VAL A 408 -7.55 -20.64 7.61
C VAL A 408 -8.59 -20.56 8.74
N HIS A 409 -9.21 -19.39 8.93
CA HIS A 409 -10.26 -19.21 9.93
C HIS A 409 -11.61 -19.78 9.48
N LEU A 410 -11.92 -19.76 8.19
CA LEU A 410 -13.17 -20.30 7.64
C LEU A 410 -13.19 -21.86 7.62
N VAL A 411 -12.11 -22.48 7.19
CA VAL A 411 -11.99 -23.96 7.09
C VAL A 411 -11.95 -24.64 8.47
N GLY A 412 -11.87 -23.88 9.54
CA GLY A 412 -11.76 -24.39 10.91
C GLY A 412 -13.03 -24.31 11.77
N ARG A 413 -14.11 -23.83 11.16
CA ARG A 413 -15.45 -23.86 11.74
C ARG A 413 -16.22 -25.04 11.16
#